data_47e0f6ab07c9bf8d9fb0517236dedf62
#
_entry.id   47e0f6ab07c9bf8d9fb0517236dedf62
#
_cell.length_a   1.000
_cell.length_b   1.000
_cell.length_c   1.000
_cell.angle_alpha   90.00
_cell.angle_beta   90.00
_cell.angle_gamma   90.00
#
_symmetry.space_group_name_H-M   'P 1'
#
loop_
_entity.id
_entity.type
_entity.pdbx_description
1 polymer ?
#
loop_
_entity_poly.entity_id
_entity_poly.type
_entity_poly.pdbx_seq_one_letter_code
_entity_poly.pdbx_strand_id
1 'polypeptide(L)'
;MEQIFSKLEFITSGEGFIDITNNLNLFIEKNNFDSGILNLTSLHTSCSLTINENADPNVLKDLREYMQSIVPYNSYLTLSKSREEISYKHYQEGADDMPAHI
;
A
#
# COMPACT_ATOMS: atom_id res chain seq x y z
N MET A 1 21.81 -24.17 0.34
CA MET A 1 20.97 -22.95 0.27
C MET A 1 20.53 -22.59 1.68
N GLU A 2 20.68 -21.35 2.04
CA GLU A 2 20.23 -20.84 3.34
C GLU A 2 18.95 -20.03 3.16
N GLN A 3 17.96 -20.26 4.01
CA GLN A 3 16.68 -19.55 3.99
C GLN A 3 16.33 -19.12 5.41
N ILE A 4 15.88 -17.88 5.55
CA ILE A 4 15.43 -17.34 6.83
C ILE A 4 14.05 -16.69 6.62
N PHE A 5 13.17 -16.96 7.55
CA PHE A 5 11.84 -16.38 7.60
C PHE A 5 11.73 -15.42 8.79
N SER A 6 11.03 -14.33 8.56
CA SER A 6 10.65 -13.40 9.62
C SER A 6 9.28 -12.82 9.35
N LYS A 7 8.59 -12.44 10.41
CA LYS A 7 7.34 -11.69 10.34
C LYS A 7 7.57 -10.32 10.94
N LEU A 8 7.24 -9.29 10.17
CA LEU A 8 7.26 -7.90 10.63
C LEU A 8 5.81 -7.44 10.79
N GLU A 9 5.55 -6.69 11.85
CA GLU A 9 4.23 -6.13 12.11
C GLU A 9 4.30 -4.60 12.13
N PHE A 10 3.36 -3.97 11.44
CA PHE A 10 3.23 -2.53 11.39
C PHE A 10 1.81 -2.14 11.76
N ILE A 11 1.66 -1.14 12.61
CA ILE A 11 0.35 -0.62 13.00
C ILE A 11 0.03 0.56 12.08
N THR A 12 -1.09 0.47 11.38
CA THR A 12 -1.59 1.53 10.53
C THR A 12 -2.70 2.30 11.23
N SER A 13 -2.77 3.61 10.99
CA SER A 13 -3.81 4.50 11.54
C SER A 13 -4.78 5.00 10.47
N GLY A 14 -4.91 4.26 9.38
CA GLY A 14 -5.72 4.62 8.23
C GLY A 14 -4.92 4.55 6.94
N GLU A 15 -5.46 5.14 5.88
CA GLU A 15 -4.82 5.19 4.58
C GLU A 15 -3.50 5.97 4.63
N GLY A 16 -2.46 5.40 4.05
CA GLY A 16 -1.15 6.06 3.98
C GLY A 16 -0.03 5.12 3.57
N PHE A 17 1.17 5.65 3.60
CA PHE A 17 2.39 4.93 3.30
C PHE A 17 3.22 4.74 4.57
N ILE A 18 3.81 3.58 4.71
CA ILE A 18 4.80 3.29 5.75
C ILE A 18 6.10 2.88 5.07
N ASP A 19 7.17 3.59 5.33
CA ASP A 19 8.50 3.23 4.85
C ASP A 19 9.08 2.13 5.73
N ILE A 20 9.26 0.96 5.17
CA ILE A 20 9.79 -0.22 5.85
C ILE A 20 11.24 -0.53 5.48
N THR A 21 11.91 0.37 4.75
CA THR A 21 13.27 0.15 4.23
C THR A 21 14.26 -0.18 5.34
N ASN A 22 14.26 0.60 6.42
CA ASN A 22 15.18 0.36 7.52
C ASN A 22 14.93 -0.97 8.24
N ASN A 23 13.68 -1.36 8.37
CA ASN A 23 13.32 -2.65 8.96
C ASN A 23 13.86 -3.82 8.14
N LEU A 24 13.78 -3.72 6.81
CA LEU A 24 14.30 -4.74 5.90
C LEU A 24 15.83 -4.77 5.91
N ASN A 25 16.48 -3.62 5.89
CA ASN A 25 17.94 -3.54 5.96
C ASN A 25 18.48 -4.15 7.26
N LEU A 26 17.86 -3.83 8.40
CA LEU A 26 18.24 -4.42 9.70
C LEU A 26 18.06 -5.94 9.73
N PHE A 27 16.99 -6.44 9.11
CA PHE A 27 16.78 -7.89 8.99
C PHE A 27 17.90 -8.55 8.18
N ILE A 28 18.28 -7.96 7.04
CA ILE A 28 19.36 -8.47 6.19
C ILE A 28 20.70 -8.45 6.93
N GLU A 29 21.04 -7.34 7.54
CA GLU A 29 22.29 -7.16 8.29
C GLU A 29 22.40 -8.13 9.47
N LYS A 30 21.35 -8.27 10.25
CA LYS A 30 21.29 -9.16 11.41
C LYS A 30 21.52 -10.62 11.03
N ASN A 31 21.12 -11.02 9.84
CA ASN A 31 21.25 -12.39 9.36
C ASN A 31 22.47 -12.60 8.46
N ASN A 32 23.32 -11.59 8.31
CA ASN A 32 24.59 -11.64 7.56
C ASN A 32 24.45 -12.09 6.10
N PHE A 33 23.39 -11.64 5.42
CA PHE A 33 23.24 -11.86 3.99
C PHE A 33 23.94 -10.75 3.20
N ASP A 34 24.86 -11.13 2.32
CA ASP A 34 25.51 -10.20 1.38
C ASP A 34 24.76 -10.12 0.07
N SER A 35 24.22 -11.22 -0.40
CA SER A 35 23.47 -11.31 -1.65
C SER A 35 22.44 -12.44 -1.59
N GLY A 36 21.37 -12.29 -2.37
CA GLY A 36 20.32 -13.30 -2.41
C GLY A 36 19.00 -12.75 -2.90
N ILE A 37 17.94 -13.48 -2.61
CA ILE A 37 16.57 -13.09 -2.93
C ILE A 37 15.85 -12.71 -1.64
N LEU A 38 15.25 -11.54 -1.64
CA LEU A 38 14.34 -11.11 -0.58
C LEU A 38 12.91 -11.20 -1.12
N ASN A 39 12.12 -12.08 -0.53
CA ASN A 39 10.71 -12.22 -0.85
C ASN A 39 9.87 -11.56 0.24
N LEU A 40 9.05 -10.60 -0.15
CA LEU A 40 8.14 -9.88 0.75
C LEU A 40 6.70 -10.21 0.38
N THR A 41 5.92 -10.57 1.39
CA THR A 41 4.50 -10.85 1.22
C THR A 41 3.70 -10.05 2.23
N SER A 42 2.76 -9.24 1.74
CA SER A 42 1.75 -8.64 2.60
C SER A 42 0.69 -9.68 2.95
N LEU A 43 0.39 -9.79 4.25
CA LEU A 43 -0.61 -10.74 4.75
C LEU A 43 -1.99 -10.11 4.95
N HIS A 44 -2.23 -8.96 4.36
CA HIS A 44 -3.50 -8.26 4.43
C HIS A 44 -3.98 -7.82 3.04
N THR A 45 -5.25 -8.06 2.73
CA THR A 45 -5.81 -7.79 1.40
C THR A 45 -5.92 -6.31 1.06
N SER A 46 -5.98 -5.42 2.05
CA SER A 46 -6.02 -3.97 1.86
C SER A 46 -4.64 -3.31 1.93
N CYS A 47 -3.57 -4.09 1.97
CA CYS A 47 -2.20 -3.61 1.96
C CYS A 47 -1.48 -4.08 0.71
N SER A 48 -0.62 -3.22 0.19
CA SER A 48 0.22 -3.52 -0.96
C SER A 48 1.64 -3.05 -0.70
N LEU A 49 2.58 -3.56 -1.47
CA LEU A 49 3.98 -3.19 -1.39
C LEU A 49 4.38 -2.46 -2.68
N THR A 50 5.17 -1.42 -2.54
CA THR A 50 5.73 -0.70 -3.68
C THR A 50 7.17 -0.33 -3.42
N ILE A 51 7.95 -0.23 -4.48
CA ILE A 51 9.30 0.32 -4.44
C ILE A 51 9.25 1.68 -5.12
N ASN A 52 9.74 2.69 -4.42
CA ASN A 52 9.75 4.05 -4.93
C ASN A 52 11.01 4.78 -4.47
N GLU A 53 11.47 5.73 -5.26
CA GLU A 53 12.48 6.68 -4.81
C GLU A 53 11.88 7.60 -3.75
N ASN A 54 12.44 7.60 -2.55
CA ASN A 54 11.90 8.35 -1.42
C ASN A 54 12.82 9.52 -1.01
N ALA A 55 13.33 10.24 -2.01
CA ALA A 55 14.22 11.39 -1.78
C ALA A 55 13.43 12.68 -1.50
N ASP A 56 12.27 12.83 -2.13
CA ASP A 56 11.38 13.99 -1.96
C ASP A 56 10.08 13.55 -1.27
N PRO A 57 9.77 14.08 -0.07
CA PRO A 57 8.55 13.73 0.65
C PRO A 57 7.26 14.13 -0.09
N ASN A 58 7.33 15.04 -1.06
CA ASN A 58 6.18 15.42 -1.87
C ASN A 58 5.73 14.26 -2.80
N VAL A 59 6.61 13.34 -3.16
CA VAL A 59 6.24 12.18 -3.97
C VAL A 59 5.15 11.35 -3.30
N LEU A 60 5.27 11.06 -2.01
CA LEU A 60 4.25 10.31 -1.27
C LEU A 60 2.95 11.09 -1.10
N LYS A 61 3.02 12.42 -0.97
CA LYS A 61 1.83 13.27 -0.94
C LYS A 61 1.07 13.23 -2.26
N ASP A 62 1.79 13.40 -3.36
CA ASP A 62 1.21 13.35 -4.70
C ASP A 62 0.62 11.98 -5.01
N LEU A 63 1.33 10.91 -4.64
CA LEU A 63 0.82 9.53 -4.81
C LEU A 63 -0.47 9.31 -4.02
N ARG A 64 -0.54 9.79 -2.79
CA ARG A 64 -1.74 9.67 -1.97
C ARG A 64 -2.92 10.39 -2.61
N GLU A 65 -2.72 11.65 -3.01
CA GLU A 65 -3.77 12.45 -3.65
C GLU A 65 -4.20 11.83 -4.97
N TYR A 66 -3.26 11.32 -5.76
CA TYR A 66 -3.55 10.64 -7.01
C TYR A 66 -4.39 9.37 -6.78
N MET A 67 -4.00 8.53 -5.82
CA MET A 67 -4.76 7.33 -5.48
C MET A 67 -6.17 7.67 -5.01
N GLN A 68 -6.32 8.68 -4.16
CA GLN A 68 -7.63 9.15 -3.72
C GLN A 68 -8.49 9.67 -4.87
N SER A 69 -7.89 10.23 -5.91
CA SER A 69 -8.62 10.75 -7.08
C SER A 69 -9.14 9.65 -7.98
N ILE A 70 -8.40 8.53 -8.11
CA ILE A 70 -8.82 7.39 -8.95
C ILE A 70 -9.64 6.36 -8.19
N VAL A 71 -9.50 6.30 -6.87
CA VAL A 71 -10.25 5.41 -5.98
C VAL A 71 -10.86 6.22 -4.84
N PRO A 72 -11.84 7.09 -5.14
CA PRO A 72 -12.46 7.92 -4.13
C PRO A 72 -13.36 7.12 -3.19
N TYR A 73 -13.65 7.68 -2.02
CA TYR A 73 -14.59 7.10 -1.06
C TYR A 73 -16.04 7.32 -1.53
N ASN A 74 -16.93 6.47 -1.08
CA ASN A 74 -18.38 6.49 -1.31
C ASN A 74 -18.81 6.22 -2.75
N SER A 75 -18.24 6.88 -3.73
CA SER A 75 -18.64 6.82 -5.13
C SER A 75 -17.48 7.10 -6.06
N TYR A 76 -17.63 6.79 -7.32
CA TYR A 76 -16.67 7.10 -8.36
C TYR A 76 -17.36 7.66 -9.60
N LEU A 77 -16.61 8.38 -10.43
CA LEU A 77 -17.06 8.84 -11.74
C LEU A 77 -16.68 7.81 -12.81
N THR A 78 -17.62 7.43 -13.64
CA THR A 78 -17.33 6.54 -14.77
C THR A 78 -16.34 7.20 -15.74
N LEU A 79 -15.56 6.38 -16.43
CA LEU A 79 -14.65 6.86 -17.46
C LEU A 79 -15.34 7.20 -18.78
N SER A 80 -16.67 7.01 -18.87
CA SER A 80 -17.46 7.37 -20.02
C SER A 80 -17.51 8.89 -20.23
N LYS A 81 -17.86 9.32 -21.45
CA LYS A 81 -17.99 10.75 -21.75
C LYS A 81 -19.02 11.47 -20.88
N SER A 82 -20.06 10.76 -20.43
CA SER A 82 -21.12 11.31 -19.56
C SER A 82 -20.67 11.48 -18.11
N ARG A 83 -19.56 10.82 -17.68
CA ARG A 83 -19.04 10.87 -16.31
C ARG A 83 -20.13 10.76 -15.25
N GLU A 84 -20.85 9.66 -15.28
CA GLU A 84 -21.88 9.38 -14.29
C GLU A 84 -21.26 9.05 -12.93
N GLU A 85 -21.85 9.57 -11.87
CA GLU A 85 -21.47 9.22 -10.52
C GLU A 85 -22.16 7.91 -10.11
N ILE A 86 -21.36 6.93 -9.71
CA ILE A 86 -21.81 5.63 -9.25
C ILE A 86 -21.41 5.44 -7.78
N SER A 87 -22.40 5.24 -6.92
CA SER A 87 -22.15 4.90 -5.52
C SER A 87 -21.76 3.43 -5.37
N TYR A 88 -20.78 3.17 -4.50
CA TYR A 88 -20.41 1.80 -4.18
C TYR A 88 -21.56 1.06 -3.51
N LYS A 89 -21.73 -0.19 -3.88
CA LYS A 89 -22.73 -1.08 -3.25
C LYS A 89 -22.20 -1.70 -1.97
N HIS A 90 -20.89 -1.82 -1.85
CA HIS A 90 -20.18 -2.33 -0.67
C HIS A 90 -19.79 -1.16 0.23
N TYR A 91 -20.65 -0.83 1.19
CA TYR A 91 -20.48 0.36 2.02
C TYR A 91 -20.81 0.14 3.51
N GLN A 92 -21.29 -1.05 3.89
CA GLN A 92 -21.82 -1.30 5.23
C GLN A 92 -20.76 -1.20 6.34
N GLU A 93 -19.50 -1.50 6.03
CA GLU A 93 -18.40 -1.44 6.99
C GLU A 93 -17.61 -0.12 6.95
N GLY A 94 -18.03 0.82 6.11
CA GLY A 94 -17.42 2.14 5.99
C GLY A 94 -17.22 2.59 4.55
N ALA A 95 -16.99 3.89 4.39
CA ALA A 95 -16.79 4.52 3.10
C ALA A 95 -15.45 4.14 2.43
N ASP A 96 -14.52 3.65 3.20
CA ASP A 96 -13.17 3.25 2.80
C ASP A 96 -13.04 1.76 2.46
N ASP A 97 -14.09 0.97 2.73
CA ASP A 97 -14.00 -0.48 2.58
C ASP A 97 -13.90 -0.90 1.10
N MET A 98 -14.79 -0.44 0.24
CA MET A 98 -14.69 -0.76 -1.19
C MET A 98 -13.41 -0.22 -1.84
N PRO A 99 -12.97 1.02 -1.59
CA PRO A 99 -11.65 1.48 -2.03
C PRO A 99 -10.48 0.59 -1.61
N ALA A 100 -10.55 -0.03 -0.44
CA ALA A 100 -9.53 -0.95 0.05
C ALA A 100 -9.48 -2.29 -0.71
N HIS A 101 -10.51 -2.61 -1.49
CA HIS A 101 -10.54 -3.78 -2.38
C HIS A 101 -9.95 -3.51 -3.78
N ILE A 102 -9.73 -2.26 -4.16
CA ILE A 102 -9.21 -1.87 -5.46
C ILE A 102 -7.71 -1.68 -5.41
#